data_453a4b2f789581c9a57de95933492725
#
_entry.id   453a4b2f789581c9a57de95933492725
#
_cell.length_a   1.000
_cell.length_b   1.000
_cell.length_c   1.000
_cell.angle_alpha   90.00
_cell.angle_beta   90.00
_cell.angle_gamma   90.00
#
_symmetry.space_group_name_H-M   'P 1'
#
loop_
_entity.id
_entity.type
_entity.pdbx_description
1 polymer ?
#
loop_
_entity_poly.entity_id
_entity_poly.type
_entity_poly.pdbx_seq_one_letter_code
_entity_poly.pdbx_strand_id
1 'polypeptide(L)'
;MSISILSSNQEIQQQIQEKIKNNTKFLDEINQYLHNKGVELVKRYNIIIGILLKKETTDLSSVEIIEWVKAKLSTISIEKNEIYQIIFMFFGNHYFKKQLDQFYTPMTICNFINSLLIPGKTAIDPACGTGDLLNQYQGDITLVDKCASVLEMTKFIKEHLGNNATIYNKDSLKDLITSTLKYDYCVLNPPFGTKTLTTDTDILNLYELGLGKKKQEIGILFVELGLKLLKPKGILFAILPNGYLGNTKGDYVAMRRMIIDKYTLLGIIKLPDNAFARSGTGVATSILIIQNIKPKKNYSIFIEDVKTIGYTLNKKNTPFKYKMTPDGSYQCDKDSNPILDEELTNAKKLFQRFISKKKISNLLFTNTLSRPTYQSFKKSDMDLNLIFDIKRYLNIYKNTIKVCKTSNQKTLRDYCNTDTTFKFQKTASQYYYIDIKSVNTPLYNPNLYPNVLLPSRGKYKVEKNDILISKLKGKISFTIITEDKENLVASNGFSAIRPKDEKSLVIIFANLFTEAFKIQHQSMVTGSIMETLSDDDIKNIYIKEDIDYDKYNAILASITILNRELITLG
;
A
#
# COMPACT_ATOMS: atom_id res chain seq x y z
N MET A 1 -23.04 -34.07 30.60
CA MET A 1 -22.34 -32.75 30.53
C MET A 1 -21.72 -32.43 29.16
N SER A 2 -21.11 -33.37 28.44
CA SER A 2 -20.44 -33.07 27.15
C SER A 2 -21.39 -32.72 25.97
N ILE A 3 -22.60 -33.30 25.92
CA ILE A 3 -23.56 -33.07 24.83
C ILE A 3 -24.22 -31.68 24.95
N SER A 4 -24.49 -31.20 26.17
CA SER A 4 -25.09 -29.86 26.40
C SER A 4 -24.12 -28.72 26.12
N ILE A 5 -22.79 -28.95 26.28
CA ILE A 5 -21.76 -27.96 25.97
C ILE A 5 -21.51 -27.87 24.44
N LEU A 6 -21.61 -29.02 23.75
CA LEU A 6 -21.48 -29.07 22.29
C LEU A 6 -22.66 -28.39 21.58
N SER A 7 -23.89 -28.59 22.05
CA SER A 7 -25.10 -27.94 21.51
C SER A 7 -25.04 -26.42 21.74
N SER A 8 -24.64 -25.96 22.92
CA SER A 8 -24.50 -24.53 23.20
C SER A 8 -23.42 -23.84 22.34
N ASN A 9 -22.30 -24.51 22.05
CA ASN A 9 -21.28 -24.00 21.17
C ASN A 9 -21.75 -23.90 19.69
N GLN A 10 -22.53 -24.86 19.22
CA GLN A 10 -23.11 -24.80 17.87
C GLN A 10 -24.13 -23.67 17.73
N GLU A 11 -24.98 -23.47 18.72
CA GLU A 11 -25.94 -22.36 18.75
C GLU A 11 -25.24 -21.01 18.77
N ILE A 12 -24.18 -20.85 19.58
CA ILE A 12 -23.37 -19.64 19.62
C ILE A 12 -22.73 -19.36 18.24
N GLN A 13 -22.12 -20.37 17.61
CA GLN A 13 -21.52 -20.21 16.28
C GLN A 13 -22.56 -19.85 15.21
N GLN A 14 -23.77 -20.39 15.31
CA GLN A 14 -24.86 -20.07 14.40
C GLN A 14 -25.33 -18.61 14.56
N GLN A 15 -25.48 -18.13 15.81
CA GLN A 15 -25.79 -16.72 16.11
C GLN A 15 -24.71 -15.78 15.59
N ILE A 16 -23.42 -16.15 15.72
CA ILE A 16 -22.29 -15.39 15.20
C ILE A 16 -22.33 -15.34 13.67
N GLN A 17 -22.62 -16.45 12.99
CA GLN A 17 -22.76 -16.49 11.53
C GLN A 17 -23.90 -15.59 11.05
N GLU A 18 -25.03 -15.57 11.75
CA GLU A 18 -26.16 -14.68 11.45
C GLU A 18 -25.77 -13.20 11.64
N LYS A 19 -25.10 -12.87 12.74
CA LYS A 19 -24.58 -11.54 13.01
C LYS A 19 -23.59 -11.06 11.93
N ILE A 20 -22.65 -11.92 11.50
CA ILE A 20 -21.72 -11.65 10.41
C ILE A 20 -22.50 -11.43 9.10
N LYS A 21 -23.49 -12.27 8.80
CA LYS A 21 -24.34 -12.13 7.61
C LYS A 21 -25.04 -10.77 7.62
N ASN A 22 -25.65 -10.40 8.75
CA ASN A 22 -26.32 -9.11 8.89
C ASN A 22 -25.36 -7.95 8.68
N ASN A 23 -24.16 -7.98 9.29
CA ASN A 23 -23.15 -6.95 9.16
C ASN A 23 -22.52 -6.84 7.76
N THR A 24 -22.61 -7.89 6.92
CA THR A 24 -21.95 -7.90 5.60
C THR A 24 -22.92 -7.71 4.44
N LYS A 25 -24.19 -8.10 4.59
CA LYS A 25 -25.16 -8.10 3.50
C LYS A 25 -26.27 -7.06 3.65
N PHE A 26 -26.31 -6.32 4.75
CA PHE A 26 -27.42 -5.40 5.03
C PHE A 26 -27.66 -4.37 3.92
N LEU A 27 -26.59 -3.85 3.32
CA LEU A 27 -26.72 -2.87 2.25
C LEU A 27 -27.27 -3.47 0.96
N ASP A 28 -26.84 -4.68 0.61
CA ASP A 28 -27.37 -5.37 -0.56
C ASP A 28 -28.85 -5.68 -0.36
N GLU A 29 -29.24 -6.14 0.84
CA GLU A 29 -30.64 -6.44 1.18
C GLU A 29 -31.51 -5.19 1.19
N ILE A 30 -31.04 -4.10 1.81
CA ILE A 30 -31.74 -2.80 1.81
C ILE A 30 -31.85 -2.26 0.39
N ASN A 31 -30.76 -2.27 -0.38
CA ASN A 31 -30.76 -1.77 -1.75
C ASN A 31 -31.70 -2.58 -2.65
N GLN A 32 -31.71 -3.92 -2.51
CA GLN A 32 -32.60 -4.79 -3.27
C GLN A 32 -34.08 -4.58 -2.87
N TYR A 33 -34.38 -4.46 -1.59
CA TYR A 33 -35.73 -4.16 -1.11
C TYR A 33 -36.24 -2.83 -1.68
N LEU A 34 -35.45 -1.76 -1.57
CA LEU A 34 -35.78 -0.44 -2.09
C LEU A 34 -35.92 -0.45 -3.63
N HIS A 35 -35.09 -1.26 -4.32
CA HIS A 35 -35.23 -1.46 -5.75
C HIS A 35 -36.57 -2.09 -6.12
N ASN A 36 -36.94 -3.15 -5.44
CA ASN A 36 -38.20 -3.87 -5.69
C ASN A 36 -39.44 -3.00 -5.39
N LYS A 37 -39.31 -2.03 -4.49
CA LYS A 37 -40.36 -1.03 -4.20
C LYS A 37 -40.32 0.18 -5.17
N GLY A 38 -39.51 0.12 -6.24
CA GLY A 38 -39.42 1.18 -7.26
C GLY A 38 -38.70 2.46 -6.83
N VAL A 39 -37.96 2.43 -5.71
CA VAL A 39 -37.23 3.60 -5.22
C VAL A 39 -35.98 3.84 -6.08
N GLU A 40 -35.82 5.04 -6.62
CA GLU A 40 -34.66 5.45 -7.39
C GLU A 40 -33.37 5.42 -6.55
N LEU A 41 -32.23 5.13 -7.17
CA LEU A 41 -30.95 4.93 -6.50
C LEU A 41 -30.54 6.08 -5.57
N VAL A 42 -30.76 7.33 -6.02
CA VAL A 42 -30.51 8.54 -5.21
C VAL A 42 -31.34 8.58 -3.95
N LYS A 43 -32.63 8.32 -4.11
CA LYS A 43 -33.56 8.32 -2.99
C LYS A 43 -33.24 7.21 -1.98
N ARG A 44 -32.74 6.04 -2.45
CA ARG A 44 -32.31 4.96 -1.55
C ARG A 44 -31.23 5.42 -0.58
N TYR A 45 -30.19 6.07 -1.10
CA TYR A 45 -29.12 6.64 -0.28
C TYR A 45 -29.67 7.65 0.72
N ASN A 46 -30.48 8.61 0.26
CA ASN A 46 -31.05 9.65 1.11
C ASN A 46 -31.95 9.08 2.22
N ILE A 47 -32.74 8.02 1.94
CA ILE A 47 -33.56 7.33 2.95
C ILE A 47 -32.65 6.73 4.03
N ILE A 48 -31.62 5.96 3.64
CA ILE A 48 -30.74 5.27 4.58
C ILE A 48 -30.00 6.29 5.47
N ILE A 49 -29.41 7.30 4.85
CA ILE A 49 -28.68 8.34 5.59
C ILE A 49 -29.63 9.18 6.44
N GLY A 50 -30.80 9.54 5.93
CA GLY A 50 -31.80 10.28 6.69
C GLY A 50 -32.24 9.53 7.97
N ILE A 51 -32.48 8.23 7.87
CA ILE A 51 -32.83 7.39 9.02
C ILE A 51 -31.68 7.37 10.04
N LEU A 52 -30.43 7.17 9.59
CA LEU A 52 -29.26 7.13 10.48
C LEU A 52 -29.02 8.48 11.14
N LEU A 53 -29.27 9.59 10.44
CA LEU A 53 -29.15 10.96 10.92
C LEU A 53 -30.39 11.44 11.69
N LYS A 54 -31.41 10.59 11.90
CA LYS A 54 -32.68 10.91 12.57
C LYS A 54 -33.41 12.10 11.92
N LYS A 55 -33.29 12.26 10.61
CA LYS A 55 -34.04 13.28 9.84
C LYS A 55 -35.41 12.74 9.44
N GLU A 56 -36.35 13.67 9.19
CA GLU A 56 -37.61 13.31 8.55
C GLU A 56 -37.34 12.80 7.13
N THR A 57 -37.81 11.60 6.84
CA THR A 57 -37.64 10.93 5.55
C THR A 57 -38.95 10.57 4.89
N THR A 58 -40.07 11.00 5.50
CA THR A 58 -41.45 10.74 5.04
C THR A 58 -41.71 11.27 3.63
N ASP A 59 -41.10 12.39 3.26
CA ASP A 59 -41.23 12.97 1.91
C ASP A 59 -40.48 12.14 0.85
N LEU A 60 -39.62 11.23 1.26
CA LEU A 60 -38.79 10.45 0.36
C LEU A 60 -39.37 9.07 0.03
N SER A 61 -40.27 8.53 0.87
CA SER A 61 -40.88 7.22 0.68
C SER A 61 -42.07 6.98 1.64
N SER A 62 -42.81 5.87 1.44
CA SER A 62 -43.89 5.47 2.33
C SER A 62 -43.39 5.11 3.75
N VAL A 63 -44.28 5.26 4.73
CA VAL A 63 -43.99 4.90 6.14
C VAL A 63 -43.56 3.43 6.26
N GLU A 64 -44.20 2.53 5.51
CA GLU A 64 -43.86 1.10 5.48
C GLU A 64 -42.39 0.85 5.09
N ILE A 65 -41.93 1.53 4.04
CA ILE A 65 -40.56 1.42 3.56
C ILE A 65 -39.58 1.92 4.61
N ILE A 66 -39.87 3.06 5.22
CA ILE A 66 -39.02 3.67 6.25
C ILE A 66 -38.89 2.76 7.48
N GLU A 67 -40.01 2.22 7.96
CA GLU A 67 -40.01 1.32 9.13
C GLU A 67 -39.27 0.01 8.85
N TRP A 68 -39.40 -0.56 7.65
CA TRP A 68 -38.63 -1.73 7.25
C TRP A 68 -37.12 -1.46 7.23
N VAL A 69 -36.68 -0.33 6.64
CA VAL A 69 -35.27 0.04 6.61
C VAL A 69 -34.73 0.31 8.02
N LYS A 70 -35.51 0.98 8.89
CA LYS A 70 -35.15 1.17 10.31
C LYS A 70 -34.96 -0.15 11.03
N ALA A 71 -35.92 -1.08 10.90
CA ALA A 71 -35.83 -2.40 11.49
C ALA A 71 -34.59 -3.16 11.01
N LYS A 72 -34.27 -3.08 9.71
CA LYS A 72 -33.08 -3.71 9.17
C LYS A 72 -31.79 -3.09 9.69
N LEU A 73 -31.71 -1.77 9.76
CA LEU A 73 -30.55 -1.06 10.30
C LEU A 73 -30.33 -1.34 11.80
N SER A 74 -31.41 -1.62 12.58
CA SER A 74 -31.30 -1.95 14.00
C SER A 74 -30.68 -3.33 14.28
N THR A 75 -30.65 -4.23 13.30
CA THR A 75 -30.04 -5.56 13.42
C THR A 75 -28.51 -5.54 13.26
N ILE A 76 -27.93 -4.40 12.94
CA ILE A 76 -26.51 -4.25 12.61
C ILE A 76 -25.71 -3.96 13.87
N SER A 77 -24.68 -4.77 14.12
CA SER A 77 -23.75 -4.62 15.24
C SER A 77 -22.40 -4.06 14.77
N ILE A 78 -22.43 -2.86 14.18
CA ILE A 78 -21.26 -2.14 13.70
C ILE A 78 -21.26 -0.75 14.33
N GLU A 79 -20.08 -0.19 14.61
CA GLU A 79 -19.96 1.18 15.09
C GLU A 79 -20.60 2.17 14.11
N LYS A 80 -21.31 3.19 14.61
CA LYS A 80 -22.05 4.14 13.77
C LYS A 80 -21.18 4.81 12.70
N ASN A 81 -20.00 5.27 13.07
CA ASN A 81 -19.05 5.90 12.15
C ASN A 81 -18.62 4.97 11.01
N GLU A 82 -18.46 3.69 11.31
CA GLU A 82 -18.13 2.66 10.31
C GLU A 82 -19.32 2.36 9.39
N ILE A 83 -20.54 2.33 9.93
CA ILE A 83 -21.77 2.20 9.12
C ILE A 83 -21.85 3.34 8.10
N TYR A 84 -21.64 4.59 8.50
CA TYR A 84 -21.64 5.73 7.58
C TYR A 84 -20.61 5.57 6.46
N GLN A 85 -19.40 5.16 6.80
CA GLN A 85 -18.33 4.94 5.81
C GLN A 85 -18.70 3.83 4.81
N ILE A 86 -19.25 2.72 5.29
CA ILE A 86 -19.68 1.59 4.44
C ILE A 86 -20.80 2.01 3.48
N ILE A 87 -21.80 2.74 3.98
CA ILE A 87 -22.92 3.24 3.17
C ILE A 87 -22.41 4.20 2.10
N PHE A 88 -21.52 5.10 2.48
CA PHE A 88 -20.95 6.05 1.55
C PHE A 88 -20.10 5.35 0.46
N MET A 89 -19.28 4.36 0.81
CA MET A 89 -18.53 3.56 -0.16
C MET A 89 -19.44 2.77 -1.10
N PHE A 90 -20.56 2.25 -0.58
CA PHE A 90 -21.50 1.47 -1.38
C PHE A 90 -22.22 2.33 -2.43
N PHE A 91 -22.77 3.46 -2.00
CA PHE A 91 -23.54 4.34 -2.86
C PHE A 91 -22.68 5.41 -3.57
N GLY A 92 -21.61 5.85 -2.93
CA GLY A 92 -20.74 6.92 -3.45
C GLY A 92 -20.02 6.54 -4.73
N ASN A 93 -19.76 5.25 -4.94
CA ASN A 93 -19.22 4.74 -6.21
C ASN A 93 -20.12 5.05 -7.42
N HIS A 94 -21.42 5.22 -7.22
CA HIS A 94 -22.37 5.54 -8.29
C HIS A 94 -22.59 7.05 -8.47
N TYR A 95 -22.47 7.82 -7.38
CA TYR A 95 -22.79 9.25 -7.34
C TYR A 95 -21.59 10.18 -7.48
N PHE A 96 -20.50 9.87 -6.78
CA PHE A 96 -19.35 10.77 -6.61
C PHE A 96 -18.12 10.37 -7.43
N LYS A 97 -18.08 9.16 -8.00
CA LYS A 97 -16.91 8.62 -8.71
C LYS A 97 -16.48 9.44 -9.93
N LYS A 98 -17.39 10.21 -10.55
CA LYS A 98 -17.07 11.09 -11.68
C LYS A 98 -16.46 12.43 -11.26
N GLN A 99 -16.58 12.83 -10.00
CA GLN A 99 -16.20 14.16 -9.54
C GLN A 99 -15.07 14.19 -8.50
N LEU A 100 -14.85 13.10 -7.75
CA LEU A 100 -13.98 13.11 -6.58
C LEU A 100 -13.08 11.87 -6.59
N ASP A 101 -11.79 12.06 -6.90
CA ASP A 101 -10.73 11.03 -6.65
C ASP A 101 -10.49 10.90 -5.12
N GLN A 102 -11.56 10.63 -4.34
CA GLN A 102 -11.49 10.49 -2.89
C GLN A 102 -11.41 9.01 -2.50
N PHE A 103 -10.50 8.72 -1.59
CA PHE A 103 -10.27 7.37 -1.06
C PHE A 103 -10.55 7.37 0.44
N TYR A 104 -11.57 6.60 0.85
CA TYR A 104 -11.91 6.41 2.26
C TYR A 104 -10.86 5.57 2.96
N THR A 105 -10.45 6.02 4.14
CA THR A 105 -9.50 5.28 4.95
C THR A 105 -10.24 4.20 5.77
N PRO A 106 -9.88 2.91 5.67
CA PRO A 106 -10.48 1.86 6.49
C PRO A 106 -10.48 2.20 7.98
N MET A 107 -11.59 1.92 8.66
CA MET A 107 -11.79 2.34 10.05
C MET A 107 -10.73 1.79 11.00
N THR A 108 -10.25 0.58 10.78
CA THR A 108 -9.17 0.00 11.59
C THR A 108 -7.87 0.79 11.51
N ILE A 109 -7.58 1.42 10.36
CA ILE A 109 -6.45 2.35 10.18
C ILE A 109 -6.72 3.64 10.94
N CYS A 110 -7.93 4.19 10.86
CA CYS A 110 -8.33 5.37 11.61
C CYS A 110 -8.22 5.12 13.13
N ASN A 111 -8.72 3.99 13.60
CA ASN A 111 -8.65 3.57 15.00
C ASN A 111 -7.20 3.40 15.48
N PHE A 112 -6.34 2.82 14.63
CA PHE A 112 -4.91 2.72 14.94
C PHE A 112 -4.31 4.11 15.17
N ILE A 113 -4.50 5.06 14.26
CA ILE A 113 -3.97 6.43 14.37
C ILE A 113 -4.54 7.11 15.62
N ASN A 114 -5.87 7.17 15.76
CA ASN A 114 -6.53 7.84 16.90
C ASN A 114 -6.08 7.27 18.25
N SER A 115 -5.84 5.98 18.33
CA SER A 115 -5.40 5.31 19.55
C SER A 115 -3.98 5.67 20.01
N LEU A 116 -3.21 6.37 19.19
CA LEU A 116 -1.87 6.87 19.51
C LEU A 116 -1.88 8.35 19.91
N LEU A 117 -2.96 9.08 19.62
CA LEU A 117 -3.09 10.50 19.91
C LEU A 117 -3.48 10.72 21.37
N ILE A 118 -2.87 11.71 22.03
CA ILE A 118 -3.22 12.11 23.41
C ILE A 118 -4.49 12.96 23.34
N PRO A 119 -5.55 12.62 24.08
CA PRO A 119 -6.77 13.42 24.13
C PRO A 119 -6.52 14.87 24.60
N GLY A 120 -7.40 15.80 24.22
CA GLY A 120 -7.33 17.22 24.61
C GLY A 120 -6.26 18.04 23.90
N LYS A 121 -5.58 17.48 22.90
CA LYS A 121 -4.62 18.19 22.05
C LYS A 121 -5.29 18.69 20.77
N THR A 122 -4.62 19.59 20.04
CA THR A 122 -5.10 20.09 18.75
C THR A 122 -4.69 19.19 17.60
N ALA A 123 -5.61 18.87 16.71
CA ALA A 123 -5.35 18.05 15.51
C ALA A 123 -5.94 18.68 14.25
N ILE A 124 -5.26 18.52 13.12
CA ILE A 124 -5.75 18.94 11.81
C ILE A 124 -5.68 17.83 10.80
N ASP A 125 -6.72 17.74 9.95
CA ASP A 125 -6.68 17.02 8.68
C ASP A 125 -6.87 18.03 7.54
N PRO A 126 -5.81 18.36 6.78
CA PRO A 126 -5.86 19.37 5.73
C PRO A 126 -6.41 18.85 4.40
N ALA A 127 -6.81 17.59 4.31
CA ALA A 127 -7.46 16.96 3.15
C ALA A 127 -8.50 15.96 3.64
N CYS A 128 -9.43 16.45 4.46
CA CYS A 128 -10.20 15.58 5.36
C CYS A 128 -11.23 14.68 4.67
N GLY A 129 -11.66 15.00 3.45
CA GLY A 129 -12.76 14.26 2.84
C GLY A 129 -13.96 14.21 3.79
N THR A 130 -14.41 13.01 4.16
CA THR A 130 -15.49 12.78 5.15
C THR A 130 -15.04 12.93 6.61
N GLY A 131 -13.78 13.23 6.87
CA GLY A 131 -13.24 13.44 8.21
C GLY A 131 -12.95 12.15 9.00
N ASP A 132 -12.80 11.01 8.31
CA ASP A 132 -12.68 9.68 8.94
C ASP A 132 -11.45 9.55 9.83
N LEU A 133 -10.32 10.14 9.43
CA LEU A 133 -9.05 9.99 10.14
C LEU A 133 -9.08 10.49 11.59
N LEU A 134 -9.94 11.45 11.92
CA LEU A 134 -10.09 12.00 13.27
C LEU A 134 -11.48 11.71 13.90
N ASN A 135 -12.20 10.70 13.39
CA ASN A 135 -13.57 10.42 13.84
C ASN A 135 -13.69 10.07 15.32
N GLN A 136 -12.69 9.39 15.89
CA GLN A 136 -12.70 8.96 17.30
C GLN A 136 -11.79 9.80 18.18
N TYR A 137 -11.14 10.82 17.62
CA TYR A 137 -10.25 11.66 18.40
C TYR A 137 -11.03 12.59 19.33
N GLN A 138 -10.60 12.64 20.59
CA GLN A 138 -11.19 13.48 21.64
C GLN A 138 -10.26 14.66 21.94
N GLY A 139 -10.32 15.69 21.10
CA GLY A 139 -9.54 16.93 21.21
C GLY A 139 -10.09 17.98 20.27
N ASP A 140 -9.38 19.09 20.15
CA ASP A 140 -9.75 20.16 19.24
C ASP A 140 -9.40 19.78 17.81
N ILE A 141 -10.41 19.55 16.97
CA ILE A 141 -10.27 19.06 15.61
C ILE A 141 -10.50 20.19 14.61
N THR A 142 -9.57 20.32 13.66
CA THR A 142 -9.74 21.16 12.47
C THR A 142 -9.78 20.27 11.23
N LEU A 143 -10.83 20.39 10.41
CA LEU A 143 -11.01 19.64 9.17
C LEU A 143 -11.08 20.63 8.02
N VAL A 144 -10.29 20.40 6.99
CA VAL A 144 -10.25 21.26 5.80
C VAL A 144 -10.32 20.41 4.53
N ASP A 145 -11.23 20.79 3.64
CA ASP A 145 -11.31 20.23 2.29
C ASP A 145 -11.79 21.30 1.30
N LYS A 146 -11.35 21.21 0.07
CA LYS A 146 -11.79 22.12 -0.99
C LYS A 146 -13.16 21.76 -1.59
N CYS A 147 -13.65 20.55 -1.34
CA CYS A 147 -14.90 20.05 -1.89
C CYS A 147 -16.07 20.32 -0.93
N ALA A 148 -16.88 21.34 -1.22
CA ALA A 148 -18.02 21.74 -0.39
C ALA A 148 -19.04 20.61 -0.18
N SER A 149 -19.35 19.83 -1.22
CA SER A 149 -20.34 18.74 -1.13
C SER A 149 -19.93 17.63 -0.16
N VAL A 150 -18.63 17.34 -0.04
CA VAL A 150 -18.12 16.36 0.92
C VAL A 150 -18.15 16.93 2.33
N LEU A 151 -17.85 18.22 2.50
CA LEU A 151 -17.90 18.88 3.81
C LEU A 151 -19.32 18.99 4.37
N GLU A 152 -20.34 19.07 3.54
CA GLU A 152 -21.72 18.95 4.03
C GLU A 152 -21.96 17.60 4.72
N MET A 153 -21.52 16.51 4.10
CA MET A 153 -21.58 15.19 4.70
C MET A 153 -20.73 15.12 5.99
N THR A 154 -19.54 15.69 5.96
CA THR A 154 -18.64 15.73 7.12
C THR A 154 -19.28 16.45 8.29
N LYS A 155 -19.91 17.60 8.08
CA LYS A 155 -20.67 18.32 9.11
C LYS A 155 -21.75 17.45 9.73
N PHE A 156 -22.57 16.83 8.90
CA PHE A 156 -23.63 15.92 9.37
C PHE A 156 -23.09 14.78 10.24
N ILE A 157 -22.06 14.11 9.77
CA ILE A 157 -21.46 12.98 10.49
C ILE A 157 -20.92 13.46 11.84
N LYS A 158 -20.22 14.61 11.88
CA LYS A 158 -19.63 15.16 13.11
C LYS A 158 -20.68 15.59 14.12
N GLU A 159 -21.70 16.32 13.70
CA GLU A 159 -22.83 16.69 14.56
C GLU A 159 -23.50 15.46 15.17
N HIS A 160 -23.70 14.42 14.36
CA HIS A 160 -24.39 13.21 14.80
C HIS A 160 -23.56 12.33 15.73
N LEU A 161 -22.24 12.31 15.55
CA LEU A 161 -21.31 11.58 16.43
C LEU A 161 -20.95 12.37 17.70
N GLY A 162 -21.38 13.65 17.80
CA GLY A 162 -21.06 14.52 18.93
C GLY A 162 -19.62 15.02 18.95
N ASN A 163 -18.95 15.01 17.80
CA ASN A 163 -17.56 15.49 17.69
C ASN A 163 -17.50 16.98 17.38
N ASN A 164 -16.92 17.75 18.29
CA ASN A 164 -16.64 19.17 18.06
C ASN A 164 -15.46 19.33 17.09
N ALA A 165 -15.77 19.58 15.82
CA ALA A 165 -14.76 19.87 14.82
C ALA A 165 -15.03 21.20 14.13
N THR A 166 -14.02 22.04 14.00
CA THR A 166 -14.07 23.23 13.15
C THR A 166 -13.81 22.81 11.71
N ILE A 167 -14.75 23.13 10.81
CA ILE A 167 -14.72 22.67 9.41
C ILE A 167 -14.61 23.87 8.49
N TYR A 168 -13.59 23.86 7.61
CA TYR A 168 -13.34 24.92 6.63
C TYR A 168 -13.40 24.38 5.20
N ASN A 169 -14.13 25.09 4.33
CA ASN A 169 -14.06 24.86 2.89
C ASN A 169 -12.98 25.76 2.28
N LYS A 170 -11.78 25.23 2.10
CA LYS A 170 -10.60 25.97 1.62
C LYS A 170 -9.68 25.08 0.79
N ASP A 171 -8.91 25.70 -0.10
CA ASP A 171 -7.77 25.01 -0.73
C ASP A 171 -6.58 25.03 0.24
N SER A 172 -6.37 23.91 0.92
CA SER A 172 -5.34 23.81 1.95
C SER A 172 -3.93 24.13 1.43
N LEU A 173 -3.62 23.79 0.17
CA LEU A 173 -2.31 24.07 -0.40
C LEU A 173 -2.06 25.58 -0.62
N LYS A 174 -3.12 26.37 -0.81
CA LYS A 174 -3.01 27.85 -0.92
C LYS A 174 -3.14 28.52 0.43
N ASP A 175 -4.15 28.13 1.19
CA ASP A 175 -4.64 28.93 2.31
C ASP A 175 -3.94 28.62 3.64
N LEU A 176 -3.47 27.36 3.83
CA LEU A 176 -2.90 26.93 5.11
C LEU A 176 -1.37 27.05 5.19
N ILE A 177 -0.68 27.15 4.06
CA ILE A 177 0.80 27.19 4.05
C ILE A 177 1.36 28.42 4.78
N THR A 178 0.64 29.54 4.73
CA THR A 178 0.98 30.78 5.40
C THR A 178 0.32 30.92 6.79
N SER A 179 -0.43 29.91 7.24
CA SER A 179 -1.12 29.95 8.52
C SER A 179 -0.15 30.01 9.70
N THR A 180 -0.45 30.88 10.63
CA THR A 180 0.23 30.98 11.93
C THR A 180 -0.25 29.91 12.92
N LEU A 181 -1.44 29.34 12.69
CA LEU A 181 -1.98 28.28 13.54
C LEU A 181 -1.13 27.00 13.40
N LYS A 182 -0.79 26.42 14.55
CA LYS A 182 -0.02 25.20 14.64
C LYS A 182 -0.73 24.17 15.50
N TYR A 183 -0.53 22.90 15.17
CA TYR A 183 -1.24 21.77 15.75
C TYR A 183 -0.29 20.78 16.42
N ASP A 184 -0.78 20.07 17.44
CA ASP A 184 -0.04 18.98 18.04
C ASP A 184 0.04 17.78 17.10
N TYR A 185 -1.03 17.57 16.32
CA TYR A 185 -1.12 16.50 15.33
C TYR A 185 -1.58 17.01 13.97
N CYS A 186 -0.97 16.49 12.93
CA CYS A 186 -1.49 16.53 11.57
C CYS A 186 -1.70 15.09 11.11
N VAL A 187 -2.90 14.78 10.63
CA VAL A 187 -3.18 13.50 10.00
C VAL A 187 -3.56 13.75 8.56
N LEU A 188 -3.08 12.94 7.63
CA LEU A 188 -3.45 13.12 6.24
C LEU A 188 -3.43 11.80 5.44
N ASN A 189 -4.43 11.67 4.60
CA ASN A 189 -4.48 10.74 3.49
C ASN A 189 -4.71 11.58 2.21
N PRO A 190 -3.65 12.22 1.68
CA PRO A 190 -3.80 13.19 0.61
C PRO A 190 -4.22 12.49 -0.68
N PRO A 191 -4.86 13.20 -1.62
CA PRO A 191 -5.12 12.66 -2.95
C PRO A 191 -3.83 12.20 -3.61
N PHE A 192 -3.83 11.00 -4.18
CA PHE A 192 -2.67 10.44 -4.89
C PHE A 192 -3.09 9.72 -6.17
N GLY A 193 -2.15 9.66 -7.13
CA GLY A 193 -2.36 9.07 -8.44
C GLY A 193 -1.95 9.99 -9.58
N THR A 194 -2.01 9.51 -10.81
CA THR A 194 -1.52 10.23 -12.00
C THR A 194 -2.28 11.52 -12.32
N LYS A 195 -3.51 11.68 -11.80
CA LYS A 195 -4.35 12.87 -11.99
C LYS A 195 -4.11 13.97 -10.95
N THR A 196 -3.23 13.74 -9.98
CA THR A 196 -3.00 14.65 -8.85
C THR A 196 -1.73 15.49 -9.02
N LEU A 197 -1.46 15.91 -10.27
CA LEU A 197 -0.39 16.86 -10.58
C LEU A 197 -0.96 18.28 -10.56
N THR A 198 -0.28 19.20 -9.85
CA THR A 198 -0.53 20.63 -10.01
C THR A 198 0.51 21.25 -10.92
N THR A 199 0.05 22.17 -11.79
CA THR A 199 0.85 23.06 -12.61
C THR A 199 0.64 24.51 -12.20
N ASP A 200 -0.15 24.75 -11.13
CA ASP A 200 -0.44 26.09 -10.60
C ASP A 200 0.86 26.67 -9.98
N THR A 201 1.41 27.66 -10.67
CA THR A 201 2.67 28.32 -10.27
C THR A 201 2.55 29.04 -8.94
N ASP A 202 1.37 29.55 -8.59
CA ASP A 202 1.12 30.21 -7.31
C ASP A 202 1.24 29.21 -6.16
N ILE A 203 0.69 28.00 -6.34
CA ILE A 203 0.87 26.91 -5.38
C ILE A 203 2.33 26.46 -5.35
N LEU A 204 2.93 26.18 -6.51
CA LEU A 204 4.29 25.64 -6.57
C LEU A 204 5.32 26.54 -5.87
N ASN A 205 5.19 27.85 -6.02
CA ASN A 205 6.10 28.82 -5.43
C ASN A 205 6.00 28.97 -3.90
N LEU A 206 4.92 28.47 -3.30
CA LEU A 206 4.74 28.47 -1.84
C LEU A 206 5.51 27.34 -1.13
N TYR A 207 5.96 26.34 -1.86
CA TYR A 207 6.55 25.12 -1.33
C TYR A 207 7.99 24.92 -1.74
N GLU A 208 8.85 24.51 -0.82
CA GLU A 208 10.25 24.16 -1.13
C GLU A 208 10.33 23.03 -2.16
N LEU A 209 9.44 22.03 -2.03
CA LEU A 209 9.35 20.89 -2.95
C LEU A 209 8.67 21.22 -4.28
N GLY A 210 8.10 22.41 -4.41
CA GLY A 210 7.46 22.92 -5.63
C GLY A 210 8.29 23.98 -6.37
N LEU A 211 9.14 24.69 -5.64
CA LEU A 211 9.84 25.87 -6.14
C LEU A 211 10.68 25.56 -7.39
N GLY A 212 10.49 26.38 -8.43
CA GLY A 212 11.20 26.25 -9.72
C GLY A 212 10.73 25.08 -10.59
N LYS A 213 9.66 24.37 -10.22
CA LYS A 213 9.12 23.26 -11.01
C LYS A 213 7.98 23.70 -11.90
N LYS A 214 7.84 23.05 -13.05
CA LYS A 214 6.68 23.23 -13.95
C LYS A 214 5.44 22.46 -13.48
N LYS A 215 5.63 21.41 -12.69
CA LYS A 215 4.57 20.57 -12.13
C LYS A 215 5.09 19.78 -10.92
N GLN A 216 4.19 19.45 -9.99
CA GLN A 216 4.49 18.61 -8.84
C GLN A 216 3.27 17.76 -8.46
N GLU A 217 3.50 16.58 -7.88
CA GLU A 217 2.42 15.80 -7.26
C GLU A 217 1.94 16.50 -5.98
N ILE A 218 0.62 16.71 -5.88
CA ILE A 218 0.03 17.43 -4.73
C ILE A 218 0.26 16.67 -3.41
N GLY A 219 0.32 15.33 -3.43
CA GLY A 219 0.62 14.54 -2.24
C GLY A 219 1.98 14.87 -1.62
N ILE A 220 3.00 15.18 -2.44
CA ILE A 220 4.32 15.64 -1.97
C ILE A 220 4.19 17.00 -1.28
N LEU A 221 3.41 17.92 -1.85
CA LEU A 221 3.15 19.25 -1.26
C LEU A 221 2.35 19.13 0.03
N PHE A 222 1.39 18.21 0.13
CA PHE A 222 0.66 17.95 1.36
C PHE A 222 1.55 17.42 2.49
N VAL A 223 2.58 16.62 2.19
CA VAL A 223 3.56 16.20 3.21
C VAL A 223 4.32 17.43 3.75
N GLU A 224 4.79 18.32 2.87
CA GLU A 224 5.46 19.56 3.30
C GLU A 224 4.50 20.45 4.11
N LEU A 225 3.26 20.64 3.66
CA LEU A 225 2.23 21.39 4.38
C LEU A 225 2.00 20.82 5.77
N GLY A 226 1.73 19.50 5.86
CA GLY A 226 1.46 18.84 7.12
C GLY A 226 2.58 19.02 8.15
N LEU A 227 3.84 18.96 7.69
CA LEU A 227 5.00 19.22 8.56
C LEU A 227 5.11 20.69 9.00
N LYS A 228 4.79 21.63 8.11
CA LYS A 228 4.79 23.06 8.43
C LYS A 228 3.66 23.47 9.38
N LEU A 229 2.56 22.74 9.42
CA LEU A 229 1.43 22.98 10.32
C LEU A 229 1.67 22.49 11.76
N LEU A 230 2.75 21.75 12.02
CA LEU A 230 3.02 21.19 13.35
C LEU A 230 3.67 22.20 14.29
N LYS A 231 3.23 22.17 15.56
CA LYS A 231 3.96 22.72 16.68
C LYS A 231 5.34 22.04 16.82
N PRO A 232 6.32 22.65 17.53
CA PRO A 232 7.50 21.91 17.98
C PRO A 232 7.10 20.64 18.74
N LYS A 233 7.72 19.50 18.40
CA LYS A 233 7.39 18.15 18.88
C LYS A 233 6.03 17.60 18.42
N GLY A 234 5.29 18.33 17.61
CA GLY A 234 4.05 17.83 16.97
C GLY A 234 4.34 16.66 16.03
N ILE A 235 3.32 15.89 15.69
CA ILE A 235 3.47 14.64 14.95
C ILE A 235 2.56 14.62 13.73
N LEU A 236 3.15 14.25 12.59
CA LEU A 236 2.46 13.95 11.34
C LEU A 236 2.25 12.44 11.21
N PHE A 237 1.01 12.05 10.94
CA PHE A 237 0.66 10.73 10.40
C PHE A 237 0.25 10.91 8.96
N ALA A 238 1.02 10.36 8.03
CA ALA A 238 0.74 10.46 6.60
C ALA A 238 0.58 9.09 5.96
N ILE A 239 -0.56 8.85 5.35
CA ILE A 239 -0.81 7.65 4.54
C ILE A 239 -0.37 7.97 3.11
N LEU A 240 0.68 7.31 2.63
CA LEU A 240 1.29 7.61 1.35
C LEU A 240 1.45 6.36 0.47
N PRO A 241 1.37 6.50 -0.86
CA PRO A 241 1.71 5.43 -1.79
C PRO A 241 3.15 4.94 -1.59
N ASN A 242 3.36 3.62 -1.67
CA ASN A 242 4.70 3.03 -1.56
C ASN A 242 5.67 3.55 -2.64
N GLY A 243 5.14 4.03 -3.78
CA GLY A 243 5.93 4.72 -4.78
C GLY A 243 6.67 5.96 -4.24
N TYR A 244 6.08 6.71 -3.30
CA TYR A 244 6.72 7.85 -2.66
C TYR A 244 7.90 7.43 -1.78
N LEU A 245 7.84 6.22 -1.25
CA LEU A 245 8.82 5.66 -0.34
C LEU A 245 10.00 4.98 -1.06
N GLY A 246 9.74 4.40 -2.22
CA GLY A 246 10.70 3.55 -2.93
C GLY A 246 11.22 4.11 -4.26
N ASN A 247 10.51 5.06 -4.90
CA ASN A 247 10.90 5.56 -6.21
C ASN A 247 12.18 6.41 -6.11
N THR A 248 13.09 6.22 -7.06
CA THR A 248 14.39 6.93 -7.13
C THR A 248 14.36 8.23 -7.93
N LYS A 249 13.21 8.63 -8.48
CA LYS A 249 13.05 9.93 -9.15
C LYS A 249 13.26 11.08 -8.17
N GLY A 250 13.87 12.18 -8.68
CA GLY A 250 14.31 13.31 -7.89
C GLY A 250 13.30 13.92 -6.93
N ASP A 251 12.02 14.01 -7.34
CA ASP A 251 10.94 14.60 -6.51
C ASP A 251 10.67 13.78 -5.23
N TYR A 252 10.61 12.46 -5.35
CA TYR A 252 10.42 11.59 -4.20
C TYR A 252 11.65 11.53 -3.30
N VAL A 253 12.84 11.54 -3.90
CA VAL A 253 14.11 11.62 -3.15
C VAL A 253 14.19 12.94 -2.41
N ALA A 254 13.82 14.06 -3.02
CA ALA A 254 13.80 15.38 -2.39
C ALA A 254 12.84 15.42 -1.18
N MET A 255 11.63 14.87 -1.31
CA MET A 255 10.69 14.76 -0.19
C MET A 255 11.29 13.96 0.97
N ARG A 256 11.85 12.78 0.70
CA ARG A 256 12.46 11.94 1.75
C ARG A 256 13.67 12.61 2.37
N ARG A 257 14.48 13.32 1.58
CA ARG A 257 15.62 14.12 2.06
C ARG A 257 15.16 15.23 3.01
N MET A 258 14.14 15.98 2.63
CA MET A 258 13.55 17.02 3.50
C MET A 258 13.12 16.41 4.85
N ILE A 259 12.45 15.24 4.83
CA ILE A 259 12.03 14.56 6.06
C ILE A 259 13.24 14.20 6.93
N ILE A 260 14.25 13.55 6.36
CA ILE A 260 15.41 13.03 7.12
C ILE A 260 16.35 14.15 7.59
N ASP A 261 16.41 15.27 6.89
CA ASP A 261 17.32 16.38 7.22
C ASP A 261 16.71 17.37 8.21
N LYS A 262 15.39 17.60 8.14
CA LYS A 262 14.69 18.61 8.96
C LYS A 262 13.86 18.03 10.10
N TYR A 263 13.39 16.80 9.98
CA TYR A 263 12.43 16.17 10.88
C TYR A 263 12.90 14.78 11.33
N THR A 264 12.29 14.24 12.37
CA THR A 264 12.60 12.89 12.86
C THR A 264 11.53 11.89 12.40
N LEU A 265 11.90 10.98 11.49
CA LEU A 265 11.04 9.87 11.08
C LEU A 265 11.00 8.84 12.21
N LEU A 266 9.84 8.70 12.88
CA LEU A 266 9.66 7.79 14.01
C LEU A 266 9.37 6.37 13.57
N GLY A 267 8.54 6.20 12.53
CA GLY A 267 8.13 4.87 12.09
C GLY A 267 7.52 4.85 10.69
N ILE A 268 7.56 3.66 10.12
CA ILE A 268 6.95 3.32 8.84
C ILE A 268 6.17 2.03 9.04
N ILE A 269 4.85 2.07 8.77
CA ILE A 269 3.97 0.91 8.85
C ILE A 269 3.44 0.63 7.45
N LYS A 270 3.91 -0.45 6.84
CA LYS A 270 3.42 -0.89 5.54
C LYS A 270 2.05 -1.54 5.72
N LEU A 271 1.09 -1.08 4.95
CA LEU A 271 -0.25 -1.65 4.89
C LEU A 271 -0.31 -2.79 3.86
N PRO A 272 -1.30 -3.69 3.96
CA PRO A 272 -1.49 -4.71 2.94
C PRO A 272 -1.63 -4.10 1.55
N ASP A 273 -1.11 -4.80 0.54
CA ASP A 273 -1.42 -4.44 -0.83
C ASP A 273 -2.94 -4.44 -1.02
N ASN A 274 -3.47 -3.48 -1.74
CA ASN A 274 -4.92 -3.30 -1.90
C ASN A 274 -5.71 -2.92 -0.62
N ALA A 275 -5.08 -2.39 0.43
CA ALA A 275 -5.79 -1.90 1.62
C ALA A 275 -6.94 -0.94 1.28
N PHE A 276 -6.80 -0.17 0.20
CA PHE A 276 -7.78 0.77 -0.32
C PHE A 276 -8.60 0.24 -1.52
N ALA A 277 -8.57 -1.06 -1.79
CA ALA A 277 -9.29 -1.64 -2.95
C ALA A 277 -10.79 -1.36 -2.91
N ARG A 278 -11.39 -1.33 -1.73
CA ARG A 278 -12.81 -1.01 -1.53
C ARG A 278 -13.11 0.45 -1.81
N SER A 279 -12.19 1.34 -1.54
CA SER A 279 -12.28 2.78 -1.90
C SER A 279 -12.01 3.03 -3.40
N GLY A 280 -11.75 1.99 -4.17
CA GLY A 280 -11.62 2.07 -5.64
C GLY A 280 -10.20 2.11 -6.17
N THR A 281 -9.18 2.01 -5.33
CA THR A 281 -7.78 1.98 -5.75
C THR A 281 -7.04 0.73 -5.27
N GLY A 282 -6.16 0.18 -6.12
CA GLY A 282 -5.23 -0.90 -5.78
C GLY A 282 -3.83 -0.38 -5.41
N VAL A 283 -3.71 0.89 -5.03
CA VAL A 283 -2.42 1.49 -4.67
C VAL A 283 -1.96 0.97 -3.32
N ALA A 284 -0.80 0.33 -3.30
CA ALA A 284 -0.14 -0.08 -2.06
C ALA A 284 0.38 1.15 -1.29
N THR A 285 0.10 1.20 0.01
CA THR A 285 0.36 2.36 0.86
C THR A 285 1.09 1.99 2.14
N SER A 286 1.66 3.00 2.78
CA SER A 286 2.25 2.91 4.12
C SER A 286 1.88 4.14 4.96
N ILE A 287 1.87 3.99 6.28
CA ILE A 287 1.73 5.08 7.22
C ILE A 287 3.12 5.54 7.62
N LEU A 288 3.45 6.82 7.39
CA LEU A 288 4.64 7.46 7.92
C LEU A 288 4.28 8.21 9.20
N ILE A 289 5.10 8.07 10.23
CA ILE A 289 4.97 8.78 11.51
C ILE A 289 6.21 9.65 11.67
N ILE A 290 6.01 10.98 11.61
CA ILE A 290 7.12 11.95 11.57
C ILE A 290 6.91 12.98 12.67
N GLN A 291 7.96 13.26 13.44
CA GLN A 291 7.93 14.26 14.52
C GLN A 291 8.66 15.53 14.11
N ASN A 292 8.05 16.68 14.39
CA ASN A 292 8.68 18.00 14.19
C ASN A 292 9.75 18.27 15.25
N ILE A 293 10.85 17.52 15.14
CA ILE A 293 12.07 17.70 15.92
C ILE A 293 13.25 17.53 14.96
N LYS A 294 14.26 18.38 15.09
CA LYS A 294 15.52 18.21 14.35
C LYS A 294 16.13 16.81 14.61
N PRO A 295 16.43 16.05 13.57
CA PRO A 295 16.89 14.68 13.74
C PRO A 295 18.30 14.60 14.34
N LYS A 296 18.55 13.59 15.15
CA LYS A 296 19.90 13.22 15.58
C LYS A 296 20.68 12.66 14.39
N LYS A 297 22.02 12.70 14.45
CA LYS A 297 22.90 12.19 13.38
C LYS A 297 22.54 10.73 13.01
N ASN A 298 22.32 9.90 14.02
CA ASN A 298 21.85 8.53 13.84
C ASN A 298 20.82 8.16 14.90
N TYR A 299 19.69 7.58 14.48
CA TYR A 299 18.60 7.14 15.35
C TYR A 299 17.89 5.93 14.74
N SER A 300 17.12 5.21 15.57
CA SER A 300 16.32 4.06 15.10
C SER A 300 14.96 4.51 14.60
N ILE A 301 14.50 3.88 13.54
CA ILE A 301 13.19 4.07 12.92
C ILE A 301 12.42 2.77 13.07
N PHE A 302 11.21 2.83 13.63
CA PHE A 302 10.32 1.67 13.77
C PHE A 302 9.81 1.22 12.40
N ILE A 303 9.69 -0.09 12.21
CA ILE A 303 9.06 -0.65 11.00
C ILE A 303 8.13 -1.80 11.36
N GLU A 304 7.00 -1.88 10.64
CA GLU A 304 6.06 -2.99 10.72
C GLU A 304 5.44 -3.27 9.35
N ASP A 305 5.28 -4.54 9.00
CA ASP A 305 4.67 -5.00 7.75
C ASP A 305 3.35 -5.69 8.07
N VAL A 306 2.27 -4.91 8.14
CA VAL A 306 0.91 -5.35 8.43
C VAL A 306 0.34 -6.10 7.23
N LYS A 307 -0.13 -7.33 7.44
CA LYS A 307 -0.67 -8.21 6.39
C LYS A 307 -2.20 -8.19 6.33
N THR A 308 -2.86 -7.91 7.45
CA THR A 308 -4.33 -7.88 7.55
C THR A 308 -4.78 -6.64 8.32
N ILE A 309 -5.91 -6.06 7.87
CA ILE A 309 -6.52 -4.86 8.47
C ILE A 309 -7.99 -5.07 8.83
N GLY A 310 -8.45 -6.32 8.95
CA GLY A 310 -9.84 -6.63 9.28
C GLY A 310 -10.82 -6.49 8.11
N TYR A 311 -10.32 -6.21 6.90
CA TYR A 311 -11.13 -6.06 5.69
C TYR A 311 -10.67 -7.03 4.61
N THR A 312 -11.61 -7.44 3.76
CA THR A 312 -11.26 -8.20 2.55
C THR A 312 -10.59 -7.25 1.55
N LEU A 313 -9.47 -7.68 0.99
CA LEU A 313 -8.68 -6.89 0.04
C LEU A 313 -9.18 -7.02 -1.41
N ASN A 314 -10.36 -7.58 -1.62
CA ASN A 314 -11.04 -7.68 -2.92
C ASN A 314 -12.30 -6.82 -2.93
N LYS A 315 -12.78 -6.48 -4.13
CA LYS A 315 -13.96 -5.63 -4.33
C LYS A 315 -15.30 -6.35 -4.09
N LYS A 316 -15.29 -7.67 -3.84
CA LYS A 316 -16.51 -8.46 -3.68
C LYS A 316 -17.03 -8.40 -2.24
N ASN A 317 -18.27 -8.41 -2.12
CA ASN A 317 -19.36 -8.37 -1.15
C ASN A 317 -19.14 -8.51 0.37
N THR A 318 -18.02 -8.94 0.91
CA THR A 318 -17.82 -9.00 2.36
C THR A 318 -16.80 -7.96 2.79
N PRO A 319 -17.21 -6.86 3.46
CA PRO A 319 -16.27 -5.84 3.90
C PRO A 319 -15.30 -6.36 4.96
N PHE A 320 -15.77 -7.23 5.85
CA PHE A 320 -15.01 -7.66 7.02
C PHE A 320 -14.35 -9.02 6.83
N LYS A 321 -13.18 -9.16 7.44
CA LYS A 321 -12.46 -10.43 7.58
C LYS A 321 -12.27 -10.71 9.07
N TYR A 322 -12.78 -11.85 9.53
CA TYR A 322 -12.74 -12.26 10.92
C TYR A 322 -11.71 -13.36 11.15
N LYS A 323 -11.16 -13.41 12.36
CA LYS A 323 -10.25 -14.49 12.79
C LYS A 323 -11.02 -15.80 12.93
N MET A 324 -10.39 -16.88 12.48
CA MET A 324 -10.92 -18.22 12.58
C MET A 324 -9.96 -19.11 13.39
N THR A 325 -10.51 -20.08 14.08
CA THR A 325 -9.77 -21.16 14.72
C THR A 325 -9.44 -22.24 13.68
N PRO A 326 -8.51 -23.17 13.97
CA PRO A 326 -8.13 -24.23 13.02
C PRO A 326 -9.29 -25.15 12.60
N ASP A 327 -10.31 -25.29 13.44
CA ASP A 327 -11.53 -26.07 13.16
C ASP A 327 -12.59 -25.31 12.32
N GLY A 328 -12.26 -24.07 11.90
CA GLY A 328 -13.14 -23.25 11.07
C GLY A 328 -14.19 -22.43 11.82
N SER A 329 -14.16 -22.42 13.15
CA SER A 329 -15.03 -21.58 13.97
C SER A 329 -14.52 -20.15 14.08
N TYR A 330 -15.40 -19.15 14.28
CA TYR A 330 -14.99 -17.78 14.51
C TYR A 330 -14.43 -17.58 15.91
N GLN A 331 -13.30 -16.86 16.01
CA GLN A 331 -12.81 -16.37 17.29
C GLN A 331 -13.63 -15.17 17.74
N CYS A 332 -14.02 -15.16 19.01
CA CYS A 332 -14.87 -14.11 19.57
C CYS A 332 -14.20 -13.45 20.79
N ASP A 333 -14.63 -12.24 21.07
CA ASP A 333 -14.33 -11.54 22.31
C ASP A 333 -15.19 -12.07 23.48
N LYS A 334 -15.00 -11.49 24.67
CA LYS A 334 -15.76 -11.83 25.89
C LYS A 334 -17.28 -11.60 25.77
N ASP A 335 -17.71 -10.77 24.83
CA ASP A 335 -19.10 -10.41 24.60
C ASP A 335 -19.68 -11.16 23.38
N SER A 336 -19.01 -12.26 22.97
CA SER A 336 -19.38 -13.12 21.83
C SER A 336 -19.41 -12.39 20.48
N ASN A 337 -18.67 -11.28 20.33
CA ASN A 337 -18.53 -10.62 19.04
C ASN A 337 -17.35 -11.23 18.27
N PRO A 338 -17.51 -11.49 16.97
CA PRO A 338 -16.42 -12.00 16.15
C PRO A 338 -15.27 -11.00 16.04
N ILE A 339 -14.05 -11.47 16.27
CA ILE A 339 -12.85 -10.64 16.27
C ILE A 339 -12.38 -10.43 14.83
N LEU A 340 -12.16 -9.18 14.42
CA LEU A 340 -11.59 -8.85 13.12
C LEU A 340 -10.17 -9.44 12.96
N ASP A 341 -9.89 -9.99 11.79
CA ASP A 341 -8.54 -10.44 11.41
C ASP A 341 -7.69 -9.21 11.01
N GLU A 342 -7.15 -8.51 12.02
CA GLU A 342 -6.32 -7.35 11.85
C GLU A 342 -5.05 -7.42 12.71
N GLU A 343 -3.97 -6.83 12.22
CA GLU A 343 -2.67 -6.79 12.89
C GLU A 343 -2.31 -5.40 13.43
N LEU A 344 -3.13 -4.38 13.15
CA LEU A 344 -2.88 -2.99 13.58
C LEU A 344 -2.87 -2.84 15.10
N THR A 345 -3.71 -3.60 15.82
CA THR A 345 -3.67 -3.66 17.29
C THR A 345 -2.31 -4.15 17.80
N ASN A 346 -1.71 -5.14 17.15
CA ASN A 346 -0.37 -5.61 17.49
C ASN A 346 0.69 -4.58 17.11
N ALA A 347 0.62 -4.02 15.91
CA ALA A 347 1.50 -2.95 15.44
C ALA A 347 1.51 -1.76 16.42
N LYS A 348 0.33 -1.37 16.94
CA LYS A 348 0.20 -0.35 17.99
C LYS A 348 1.02 -0.72 19.24
N LYS A 349 0.85 -1.93 19.78
CA LYS A 349 1.59 -2.40 20.98
C LYS A 349 3.11 -2.37 20.77
N LEU A 350 3.57 -2.82 19.60
CA LEU A 350 4.97 -2.81 19.23
C LEU A 350 5.53 -1.39 19.10
N PHE A 351 4.78 -0.50 18.44
CA PHE A 351 5.15 0.91 18.30
C PHE A 351 5.17 1.65 19.65
N GLN A 352 4.16 1.45 20.49
CA GLN A 352 4.11 2.02 21.84
C GLN A 352 5.32 1.60 22.68
N ARG A 353 5.73 0.35 22.57
CA ARG A 353 6.96 -0.11 23.21
C ARG A 353 8.22 0.58 22.67
N PHE A 354 8.29 0.75 21.35
CA PHE A 354 9.40 1.48 20.71
C PHE A 354 9.49 2.92 21.22
N ILE A 355 8.39 3.68 21.21
CA ILE A 355 8.36 5.08 21.66
C ILE A 355 8.66 5.21 23.15
N SER A 356 8.14 4.33 24.00
CA SER A 356 8.43 4.28 25.43
C SER A 356 9.93 4.07 25.69
N LYS A 357 10.55 3.06 25.04
CA LYS A 357 11.98 2.80 25.15
C LYS A 357 12.86 3.97 24.66
N LYS A 358 12.37 4.73 23.67
CA LYS A 358 13.07 5.90 23.13
C LYS A 358 12.71 7.20 23.84
N LYS A 359 11.82 7.17 24.83
CA LYS A 359 11.31 8.34 25.60
C LYS A 359 10.77 9.44 24.66
N ILE A 360 9.98 9.02 23.65
CA ILE A 360 9.34 9.94 22.70
C ILE A 360 8.08 10.50 23.35
N SER A 361 7.99 11.82 23.46
CA SER A 361 6.82 12.53 23.98
C SER A 361 5.76 12.77 22.88
N ASN A 362 4.57 13.19 23.33
CA ASN A 362 3.43 13.56 22.49
C ASN A 362 2.73 12.39 21.76
N LEU A 363 2.91 11.16 22.23
CA LEU A 363 2.11 10.01 21.82
C LEU A 363 1.66 9.22 23.05
N LEU A 364 0.48 8.59 22.95
CA LEU A 364 0.02 7.66 23.97
C LEU A 364 0.88 6.40 23.97
N PHE A 365 1.34 6.00 25.13
CA PHE A 365 1.94 4.69 25.34
C PHE A 365 1.39 4.04 26.61
N THR A 366 1.22 2.74 26.54
CA THR A 366 0.87 1.91 27.69
C THR A 366 2.09 1.06 28.07
N ASN A 367 2.38 0.95 29.36
CA ASN A 367 3.38 0.01 29.84
C ASN A 367 2.85 -1.41 29.64
N THR A 368 3.26 -2.05 28.56
CA THR A 368 2.94 -3.45 28.34
C THR A 368 3.93 -4.35 29.08
N LEU A 369 3.42 -5.18 29.95
CA LEU A 369 4.22 -6.18 30.72
C LEU A 369 4.81 -7.27 29.80
N SER A 370 4.20 -7.53 28.64
CA SER A 370 4.74 -8.45 27.64
C SER A 370 5.94 -7.85 26.90
N ARG A 371 6.92 -8.67 26.54
CA ARG A 371 8.13 -8.27 25.81
C ARG A 371 8.09 -8.65 24.32
N PRO A 372 7.10 -8.18 23.51
CA PRO A 372 7.12 -8.47 22.09
C PRO A 372 8.34 -7.81 21.43
N THR A 373 8.96 -8.49 20.48
CA THR A 373 10.11 -7.96 19.75
C THR A 373 9.62 -7.12 18.58
N TYR A 374 9.96 -5.81 18.56
CA TYR A 374 9.68 -4.94 17.41
C TYR A 374 10.86 -4.91 16.44
N GLN A 375 10.61 -4.59 15.19
CA GLN A 375 11.63 -4.37 14.18
C GLN A 375 11.94 -2.88 14.05
N SER A 376 13.17 -2.56 13.79
CA SER A 376 13.65 -1.20 13.52
C SER A 376 14.95 -1.20 12.73
N PHE A 377 15.25 -0.10 12.05
CA PHE A 377 16.53 0.13 11.39
C PHE A 377 17.10 1.49 11.81
N LYS A 378 18.38 1.72 11.55
CA LYS A 378 19.04 3.00 11.84
C LYS A 378 18.98 3.91 10.61
N LYS A 379 18.94 5.23 10.83
CA LYS A 379 19.06 6.22 9.75
C LYS A 379 20.31 5.95 8.89
N SER A 380 21.40 5.51 9.50
CA SER A 380 22.66 5.15 8.81
C SER A 380 22.55 3.94 7.87
N ASP A 381 21.51 3.14 7.96
CA ASP A 381 21.29 1.97 7.10
C ASP A 381 20.65 2.35 5.76
N MET A 382 20.26 3.62 5.57
CA MET A 382 19.67 4.11 4.33
C MET A 382 20.75 4.32 3.26
N ASP A 383 20.40 4.02 2.03
CA ASP A 383 21.21 4.31 0.85
C ASP A 383 21.16 5.81 0.44
N LEU A 384 21.87 6.17 -0.62
CA LEU A 384 21.91 7.55 -1.16
C LEU A 384 20.53 8.03 -1.65
N ASN A 385 19.65 7.11 -2.04
CA ASN A 385 18.29 7.40 -2.49
C ASN A 385 17.30 7.51 -1.33
N LEU A 386 17.75 7.30 -0.09
CA LEU A 386 16.92 7.39 1.13
C LEU A 386 15.63 6.56 1.01
N ILE A 387 15.74 5.30 0.59
CA ILE A 387 14.57 4.44 0.40
C ILE A 387 13.87 4.20 1.74
N PHE A 388 12.58 4.50 1.82
CA PHE A 388 11.72 4.25 2.98
C PHE A 388 10.89 2.96 2.85
N ASP A 389 11.01 2.22 1.75
CA ASP A 389 10.34 0.93 1.62
C ASP A 389 10.96 -0.06 2.61
N ILE A 390 10.14 -0.48 3.58
CA ILE A 390 10.60 -1.27 4.74
C ILE A 390 11.08 -2.67 4.39
N LYS A 391 10.71 -3.21 3.23
CA LYS A 391 11.10 -4.57 2.82
C LYS A 391 12.61 -4.76 2.88
N ARG A 392 13.39 -3.72 2.56
CA ARG A 392 14.86 -3.74 2.61
C ARG A 392 15.42 -3.78 4.04
N TYR A 393 14.61 -3.45 5.05
CA TYR A 393 15.03 -3.36 6.45
C TYR A 393 14.47 -4.47 7.33
N LEU A 394 13.62 -5.35 6.81
CA LEU A 394 13.11 -6.51 7.54
C LEU A 394 14.24 -7.47 7.91
N ASN A 395 14.10 -8.13 9.05
CA ASN A 395 15.13 -9.03 9.58
C ASN A 395 15.51 -10.15 8.60
N ILE A 396 14.53 -10.68 7.87
CA ILE A 396 14.78 -11.72 6.87
C ILE A 396 15.77 -11.23 5.78
N TYR A 397 15.57 -10.00 5.26
CA TYR A 397 16.48 -9.42 4.28
C TYR A 397 17.85 -9.11 4.89
N LYS A 398 17.88 -8.44 6.07
CA LYS A 398 19.13 -8.12 6.76
C LYS A 398 19.98 -9.36 7.05
N ASN A 399 19.35 -10.44 7.52
CA ASN A 399 20.04 -11.69 7.80
C ASN A 399 20.59 -12.33 6.51
N THR A 400 19.79 -12.33 5.45
CA THR A 400 20.23 -12.85 4.13
C THR A 400 21.44 -12.07 3.63
N ILE A 401 21.38 -10.74 3.64
CA ILE A 401 22.50 -9.87 3.21
C ILE A 401 23.74 -10.10 4.08
N LYS A 402 23.57 -10.23 5.39
CA LYS A 402 24.69 -10.53 6.31
C LYS A 402 25.38 -11.83 5.92
N VAL A 403 24.64 -12.91 5.71
CA VAL A 403 25.18 -14.20 5.30
C VAL A 403 25.88 -14.07 3.94
N CYS A 404 25.26 -13.42 2.95
CA CYS A 404 25.89 -13.22 1.64
C CYS A 404 27.20 -12.44 1.72
N LYS A 405 27.25 -11.38 2.54
CA LYS A 405 28.46 -10.54 2.73
C LYS A 405 29.59 -11.28 3.44
N THR A 406 29.27 -12.21 4.35
CA THR A 406 30.32 -12.99 5.05
C THR A 406 30.88 -14.10 4.20
N SER A 407 30.10 -14.65 3.26
CA SER A 407 30.56 -15.74 2.38
C SER A 407 31.28 -15.21 1.12
N ASN A 408 30.80 -14.12 0.55
CA ASN A 408 31.40 -13.49 -0.62
C ASN A 408 30.79 -12.08 -0.82
N GLN A 409 31.60 -11.04 -0.92
CA GLN A 409 31.11 -9.66 -1.04
C GLN A 409 30.72 -9.27 -2.49
N LYS A 410 30.67 -10.23 -3.42
CA LYS A 410 30.36 -9.98 -4.83
C LYS A 410 28.86 -9.91 -5.10
N THR A 411 28.52 -9.05 -6.03
CA THR A 411 27.15 -8.86 -6.54
C THR A 411 27.04 -9.38 -7.98
N LEU A 412 25.84 -9.47 -8.49
CA LEU A 412 25.60 -9.85 -9.87
C LEU A 412 26.36 -8.92 -10.85
N ARG A 413 26.54 -7.62 -10.50
CA ARG A 413 27.32 -6.65 -11.27
C ARG A 413 28.76 -7.09 -11.52
N ASP A 414 29.38 -7.78 -10.57
CA ASP A 414 30.78 -8.23 -10.69
C ASP A 414 30.98 -9.31 -11.76
N TYR A 415 29.90 -9.94 -12.19
CA TYR A 415 29.86 -11.01 -13.21
C TYR A 415 29.26 -10.55 -14.53
N CYS A 416 28.82 -9.29 -14.63
CA CYS A 416 28.22 -8.73 -15.85
C CYS A 416 29.22 -7.95 -16.66
N ASN A 417 29.07 -7.97 -17.97
CA ASN A 417 29.69 -7.00 -18.84
C ASN A 417 28.96 -5.65 -18.69
N THR A 418 29.67 -4.63 -18.17
CA THR A 418 29.08 -3.31 -17.85
C THR A 418 28.90 -2.44 -19.09
N ASP A 419 29.64 -2.70 -20.16
CA ASP A 419 29.66 -1.88 -21.36
C ASP A 419 28.58 -2.29 -22.38
N THR A 420 27.82 -3.33 -22.07
CA THR A 420 26.78 -3.85 -22.96
C THR A 420 25.56 -2.95 -22.96
N THR A 421 25.17 -2.47 -24.14
CA THR A 421 23.90 -1.77 -24.36
C THR A 421 22.93 -2.69 -25.09
N PHE A 422 21.75 -2.92 -24.50
CA PHE A 422 20.69 -3.75 -25.10
C PHE A 422 19.72 -2.93 -25.98
N LYS A 423 20.07 -1.68 -26.30
CA LYS A 423 19.24 -0.83 -27.15
C LYS A 423 19.09 -1.42 -28.54
N PHE A 424 17.85 -1.42 -29.05
CA PHE A 424 17.61 -1.81 -30.43
C PHE A 424 16.81 -0.77 -31.20
N GLN A 425 17.02 -0.72 -32.50
CA GLN A 425 16.25 0.10 -33.42
C GLN A 425 15.43 -0.82 -34.34
N LYS A 426 14.21 -0.40 -34.66
CA LYS A 426 13.32 -1.17 -35.53
C LYS A 426 13.77 -1.03 -36.98
N THR A 427 14.51 -1.99 -37.49
CA THR A 427 15.04 -2.02 -38.87
C THR A 427 14.55 -3.19 -39.70
N ALA A 428 14.14 -4.29 -39.07
CA ALA A 428 13.66 -5.49 -39.73
C ALA A 428 12.14 -5.47 -39.97
N SER A 429 11.70 -6.30 -40.92
CA SER A 429 10.27 -6.50 -41.23
C SER A 429 9.53 -7.29 -40.14
N GLN A 430 10.24 -8.21 -39.48
CA GLN A 430 9.71 -9.09 -38.43
C GLN A 430 10.69 -9.23 -37.28
N TYR A 431 10.13 -9.51 -36.06
CA TYR A 431 10.88 -9.69 -34.83
C TYR A 431 10.37 -10.90 -34.05
N TYR A 432 11.28 -11.64 -33.47
CA TYR A 432 11.00 -12.63 -32.44
C TYR A 432 10.98 -11.91 -31.07
N TYR A 433 9.85 -11.97 -30.37
CA TYR A 433 9.64 -11.20 -29.16
C TYR A 433 9.46 -12.09 -27.94
N ILE A 434 10.24 -11.84 -26.89
CA ILE A 434 10.16 -12.51 -25.60
C ILE A 434 9.54 -11.53 -24.58
N ASP A 435 8.39 -11.88 -24.02
CA ASP A 435 7.81 -11.25 -22.85
C ASP A 435 7.76 -12.22 -21.66
N ILE A 436 7.24 -11.77 -20.52
CA ILE A 436 7.17 -12.60 -19.30
C ILE A 436 6.28 -13.84 -19.52
N LYS A 437 5.27 -13.76 -20.40
CA LYS A 437 4.38 -14.87 -20.71
C LYS A 437 5.04 -15.91 -21.59
N SER A 438 6.01 -15.49 -22.40
CA SER A 438 6.80 -16.36 -23.27
C SER A 438 7.84 -17.19 -22.51
N VAL A 439 7.98 -16.97 -21.19
CA VAL A 439 9.00 -17.63 -20.35
C VAL A 439 8.34 -18.61 -19.39
N ASN A 440 8.68 -19.89 -19.56
CA ASN A 440 8.41 -20.94 -18.59
C ASN A 440 9.74 -21.36 -17.94
N THR A 441 10.16 -20.59 -16.96
CA THR A 441 11.47 -20.62 -16.30
C THR A 441 12.05 -22.05 -16.14
N PRO A 442 13.22 -22.34 -16.69
CA PRO A 442 14.13 -21.44 -17.39
C PRO A 442 13.97 -21.46 -18.95
N LEU A 443 12.96 -22.10 -19.49
CA LEU A 443 12.68 -22.21 -20.92
C LEU A 443 11.96 -21.00 -21.47
N TYR A 444 12.08 -20.71 -22.77
CA TYR A 444 11.36 -19.65 -23.44
C TYR A 444 10.89 -20.05 -24.84
N ASN A 445 9.79 -19.45 -25.28
CA ASN A 445 9.29 -19.56 -26.64
C ASN A 445 8.93 -18.17 -27.18
N PRO A 446 9.73 -17.62 -28.12
CA PRO A 446 9.50 -16.25 -28.60
C PRO A 446 8.35 -16.21 -29.61
N ASN A 447 7.50 -15.20 -29.52
CA ASN A 447 6.43 -14.96 -30.48
C ASN A 447 6.93 -14.13 -31.65
N LEU A 448 6.54 -14.50 -32.88
CA LEU A 448 6.88 -13.77 -34.10
C LEU A 448 5.88 -12.60 -34.29
N TYR A 449 6.40 -11.39 -34.49
CA TYR A 449 5.61 -10.20 -34.78
C TYR A 449 6.12 -9.46 -36.00
N PRO A 450 5.24 -9.03 -36.93
CA PRO A 450 5.57 -8.00 -37.91
C PRO A 450 6.00 -6.70 -37.20
N ASN A 451 6.90 -5.93 -37.81
CA ASN A 451 7.43 -4.70 -37.24
C ASN A 451 6.33 -3.77 -36.69
N VAL A 452 5.26 -3.58 -37.48
CA VAL A 452 4.13 -2.69 -37.14
C VAL A 452 3.35 -3.14 -35.91
N LEU A 453 3.36 -4.46 -35.60
CA LEU A 453 2.64 -5.06 -34.47
C LEU A 453 3.56 -5.37 -33.27
N LEU A 454 4.87 -5.11 -33.40
CA LEU A 454 5.80 -5.36 -32.29
C LEU A 454 5.40 -4.53 -31.07
N PRO A 455 5.15 -5.15 -29.89
CA PRO A 455 4.76 -4.44 -28.69
C PRO A 455 5.74 -3.32 -28.34
N SER A 456 5.23 -2.18 -27.90
CA SER A 456 6.05 -1.01 -27.50
C SER A 456 7.03 -1.29 -26.35
N ARG A 457 6.81 -2.40 -25.63
CA ARG A 457 7.70 -2.92 -24.57
C ARG A 457 8.90 -3.68 -25.10
N GLY A 458 8.99 -4.05 -26.37
CA GLY A 458 10.19 -4.60 -27.00
C GLY A 458 11.30 -3.54 -27.02
N LYS A 459 12.32 -3.71 -26.19
CA LYS A 459 13.36 -2.68 -25.95
C LYS A 459 14.77 -3.22 -25.95
N TYR A 460 14.97 -4.53 -25.78
CA TYR A 460 16.28 -5.13 -25.62
C TYR A 460 16.57 -6.07 -26.80
N LYS A 461 17.62 -5.75 -27.56
CA LYS A 461 18.23 -6.72 -28.48
C LYS A 461 19.05 -7.70 -27.64
N VAL A 462 18.77 -8.98 -27.73
CA VAL A 462 19.44 -10.02 -26.94
C VAL A 462 20.12 -11.03 -27.84
N GLU A 463 21.19 -11.63 -27.33
CA GLU A 463 22.07 -12.56 -28.02
C GLU A 463 22.28 -13.80 -27.14
N LYS A 464 22.88 -14.84 -27.72
CA LYS A 464 23.20 -16.07 -26.99
C LYS A 464 23.97 -15.78 -25.68
N ASN A 465 23.63 -16.51 -24.64
CA ASN A 465 24.16 -16.39 -23.28
C ASN A 465 23.65 -15.17 -22.49
N ASP A 466 22.85 -14.27 -23.06
CA ASP A 466 22.17 -13.26 -22.28
C ASP A 466 21.14 -13.89 -21.33
N ILE A 467 21.06 -13.37 -20.12
CA ILE A 467 20.10 -13.79 -19.10
C ILE A 467 19.02 -12.72 -18.98
N LEU A 468 17.76 -13.14 -19.05
CA LEU A 468 16.61 -12.28 -18.79
C LEU A 468 16.04 -12.60 -17.40
N ILE A 469 15.95 -11.60 -16.53
CA ILE A 469 15.40 -11.71 -15.17
C ILE A 469 14.20 -10.78 -15.06
N SER A 470 13.03 -11.30 -14.68
CA SER A 470 11.82 -10.47 -14.54
C SER A 470 12.01 -9.39 -13.48
N LYS A 471 11.52 -8.18 -13.78
CA LYS A 471 11.52 -7.04 -12.84
C LYS A 471 10.28 -7.00 -11.94
N LEU A 472 9.28 -7.83 -12.20
CA LEU A 472 8.00 -7.77 -11.52
C LEU A 472 8.02 -8.46 -10.15
N LYS A 473 7.19 -7.95 -9.23
CA LYS A 473 6.87 -8.62 -7.97
C LYS A 473 6.22 -9.98 -8.21
N GLY A 474 6.48 -10.93 -7.33
CA GLY A 474 5.85 -12.26 -7.32
C GLY A 474 6.80 -13.36 -7.76
N LYS A 475 6.31 -14.31 -8.58
CA LYS A 475 7.15 -15.38 -9.07
C LYS A 475 8.24 -14.82 -9.98
N ILE A 476 9.50 -15.06 -9.63
CA ILE A 476 10.64 -14.61 -10.44
C ILE A 476 10.69 -15.50 -11.69
N SER A 477 10.46 -14.91 -12.84
CA SER A 477 10.66 -15.55 -14.14
C SER A 477 12.03 -15.16 -14.68
N PHE A 478 12.79 -16.14 -15.14
CA PHE A 478 14.07 -15.91 -15.79
C PHE A 478 14.29 -16.94 -16.90
N THR A 479 15.12 -16.56 -17.87
CA THR A 479 15.57 -17.47 -18.94
C THR A 479 16.95 -17.08 -19.43
N ILE A 480 17.59 -17.99 -20.13
CA ILE A 480 18.87 -17.79 -20.80
C ILE A 480 18.62 -17.91 -22.30
N ILE A 481 19.18 -16.99 -23.07
CA ILE A 481 19.15 -17.09 -24.54
C ILE A 481 20.14 -18.17 -24.98
N THR A 482 19.63 -19.26 -25.50
CA THR A 482 20.41 -20.46 -25.79
C THR A 482 20.99 -20.50 -27.20
N GLU A 483 20.49 -19.65 -28.09
CA GLU A 483 20.96 -19.56 -29.47
C GLU A 483 20.91 -18.13 -30.01
N ASP A 484 21.76 -17.80 -30.95
CA ASP A 484 21.65 -16.56 -31.68
C ASP A 484 20.50 -16.66 -32.69
N LYS A 485 19.59 -15.73 -32.61
CA LYS A 485 18.45 -15.62 -33.52
C LYS A 485 18.36 -14.19 -34.02
N GLU A 486 18.38 -14.02 -35.34
CA GLU A 486 18.26 -12.72 -35.94
C GLU A 486 16.95 -12.04 -35.52
N ASN A 487 17.02 -10.76 -35.21
CA ASN A 487 15.87 -9.95 -34.77
C ASN A 487 15.19 -10.44 -33.47
N LEU A 488 15.94 -11.05 -32.56
CA LEU A 488 15.44 -11.45 -31.25
C LEU A 488 15.42 -10.24 -30.29
N VAL A 489 14.25 -9.96 -29.73
CA VAL A 489 13.98 -8.80 -28.89
C VAL A 489 13.26 -9.20 -27.61
N ALA A 490 13.71 -8.69 -26.49
CA ALA A 490 13.06 -8.89 -25.20
C ALA A 490 12.31 -7.66 -24.70
N SER A 491 11.28 -7.93 -23.88
CA SER A 491 10.48 -6.91 -23.18
C SER A 491 11.30 -6.16 -22.12
N ASN A 492 11.02 -4.89 -21.93
CA ASN A 492 11.52 -4.11 -20.80
C ASN A 492 10.94 -4.53 -19.42
N GLY A 493 10.05 -5.53 -19.39
CA GLY A 493 9.64 -6.21 -18.16
C GLY A 493 10.73 -7.11 -17.57
N PHE A 494 11.80 -7.37 -18.34
CA PHE A 494 13.01 -8.02 -17.87
C PHE A 494 14.14 -7.01 -17.61
N SER A 495 15.09 -7.41 -16.77
CA SER A 495 16.47 -6.93 -16.81
C SER A 495 17.26 -7.88 -17.68
N ALA A 496 17.93 -7.35 -18.69
CA ALA A 496 18.83 -8.13 -19.55
C ALA A 496 20.25 -8.04 -18.98
N ILE A 497 20.86 -9.18 -18.80
CA ILE A 497 22.19 -9.33 -18.21
C ILE A 497 23.06 -10.09 -19.21
N ARG A 498 24.24 -9.52 -19.55
CA ARG A 498 25.25 -10.21 -20.33
C ARG A 498 26.39 -10.65 -19.41
N PRO A 499 26.57 -11.95 -19.17
CA PRO A 499 27.71 -12.46 -18.40
C PRO A 499 29.05 -12.10 -19.07
N LYS A 500 30.12 -11.94 -18.26
CA LYS A 500 31.48 -11.64 -18.79
C LYS A 500 32.07 -12.81 -19.57
N ASP A 501 31.80 -14.03 -19.10
CA ASP A 501 32.34 -15.28 -19.62
C ASP A 501 31.43 -16.46 -19.25
N GLU A 502 31.75 -17.67 -19.70
CA GLU A 502 30.98 -18.88 -19.39
C GLU A 502 30.94 -19.19 -17.89
N LYS A 503 32.03 -18.96 -17.17
CA LYS A 503 32.05 -19.16 -15.71
C LYS A 503 31.06 -18.24 -15.02
N SER A 504 31.02 -16.98 -15.42
CA SER A 504 30.06 -15.98 -14.92
C SER A 504 28.61 -16.39 -15.24
N LEU A 505 28.36 -16.93 -16.44
CA LEU A 505 27.05 -17.44 -16.85
C LEU A 505 26.55 -18.53 -15.88
N VAL A 506 27.37 -19.54 -15.60
CA VAL A 506 27.04 -20.66 -14.70
C VAL A 506 26.82 -20.16 -13.27
N ILE A 507 27.67 -19.24 -12.77
CA ILE A 507 27.55 -18.69 -11.42
C ILE A 507 26.23 -17.89 -11.30
N ILE A 508 25.94 -17.00 -12.24
CA ILE A 508 24.67 -16.24 -12.21
C ILE A 508 23.50 -17.21 -12.25
N PHE A 509 23.51 -18.14 -13.19
CA PHE A 509 22.42 -19.09 -13.38
C PHE A 509 22.11 -19.90 -12.12
N ALA A 510 23.15 -20.46 -11.46
CA ALA A 510 23.01 -21.22 -10.22
C ALA A 510 22.33 -20.38 -9.11
N ASN A 511 22.69 -19.11 -9.00
CA ASN A 511 22.15 -18.23 -7.98
C ASN A 511 20.67 -17.89 -8.17
N LEU A 512 20.16 -17.87 -9.42
CA LEU A 512 18.75 -17.60 -9.71
C LEU A 512 17.79 -18.60 -9.06
N PHE A 513 18.24 -19.81 -8.72
CA PHE A 513 17.43 -20.82 -8.03
C PHE A 513 17.50 -20.69 -6.49
N THR A 514 18.40 -19.90 -5.96
CA THR A 514 18.63 -19.82 -4.50
C THR A 514 17.54 -19.01 -3.80
N GLU A 515 17.21 -19.41 -2.58
CA GLU A 515 16.29 -18.64 -1.73
C GLU A 515 16.88 -17.27 -1.37
N ALA A 516 18.21 -17.15 -1.23
CA ALA A 516 18.89 -15.90 -0.99
C ALA A 516 18.68 -14.89 -2.13
N PHE A 517 18.72 -15.34 -3.39
CA PHE A 517 18.41 -14.51 -4.55
C PHE A 517 16.95 -14.04 -4.51
N LYS A 518 16.01 -14.95 -4.27
CA LYS A 518 14.58 -14.66 -4.21
C LYS A 518 14.24 -13.63 -3.14
N ILE A 519 14.77 -13.80 -1.91
CA ILE A 519 14.54 -12.86 -0.81
C ILE A 519 15.07 -11.46 -1.17
N GLN A 520 16.26 -11.36 -1.74
CA GLN A 520 16.82 -10.08 -2.16
C GLN A 520 15.97 -9.43 -3.26
N HIS A 521 15.66 -10.17 -4.31
CA HIS A 521 14.82 -9.69 -5.41
C HIS A 521 13.47 -9.16 -4.90
N GLN A 522 12.74 -9.94 -4.09
CA GLN A 522 11.43 -9.54 -3.58
C GLN A 522 11.49 -8.36 -2.59
N SER A 523 12.57 -8.23 -1.84
CA SER A 523 12.74 -7.13 -0.88
C SER A 523 13.11 -5.80 -1.55
N MET A 524 13.64 -5.85 -2.78
CA MET A 524 14.06 -4.67 -3.52
C MET A 524 12.99 -4.09 -4.45
N VAL A 525 11.89 -4.84 -4.75
CA VAL A 525 10.80 -4.31 -5.60
C VAL A 525 10.17 -3.08 -4.96
N THR A 526 9.91 -2.06 -5.76
CA THR A 526 9.32 -0.79 -5.35
C THR A 526 8.19 -0.40 -6.30
N GLY A 527 7.26 0.42 -5.81
CA GLY A 527 6.10 0.87 -6.58
C GLY A 527 4.82 0.81 -5.76
N SER A 528 3.73 1.34 -6.30
CA SER A 528 2.44 1.39 -5.61
C SER A 528 1.31 0.68 -6.34
N ILE A 529 1.36 0.63 -7.67
CA ILE A 529 0.35 -0.08 -8.51
C ILE A 529 0.98 -1.34 -9.10
N MET A 530 2.17 -1.19 -9.66
CA MET A 530 2.98 -2.27 -10.19
C MET A 530 4.36 -2.18 -9.53
N GLU A 531 4.64 -3.10 -8.61
CA GLU A 531 5.94 -3.15 -7.96
C GLU A 531 6.97 -3.79 -8.90
N THR A 532 8.05 -3.05 -9.16
CA THR A 532 9.13 -3.47 -10.08
C THR A 532 10.50 -3.15 -9.49
N LEU A 533 11.53 -3.84 -10.02
CA LEU A 533 12.92 -3.51 -9.76
C LEU A 533 13.49 -2.63 -10.88
N SER A 534 14.49 -1.82 -10.54
CA SER A 534 15.37 -1.24 -11.53
C SER A 534 16.45 -2.25 -11.99
N ASP A 535 17.08 -1.99 -13.12
CA ASP A 535 18.22 -2.80 -13.59
C ASP A 535 19.38 -2.76 -12.59
N ASP A 536 19.59 -1.60 -11.95
CA ASP A 536 20.61 -1.44 -10.92
C ASP A 536 20.32 -2.24 -9.64
N ASP A 537 19.05 -2.31 -9.22
CA ASP A 537 18.68 -3.14 -8.07
C ASP A 537 19.02 -4.60 -8.33
N ILE A 538 18.70 -5.13 -9.51
CA ILE A 538 19.01 -6.53 -9.88
C ILE A 538 20.53 -6.75 -9.91
N LYS A 539 21.28 -5.85 -10.52
CA LYS A 539 22.76 -5.95 -10.59
C LYS A 539 23.43 -5.86 -9.20
N ASN A 540 22.77 -5.27 -8.21
CA ASN A 540 23.28 -5.15 -6.84
C ASN A 540 22.90 -6.34 -5.93
N ILE A 541 22.22 -7.37 -6.43
CA ILE A 541 21.92 -8.59 -5.68
C ILE A 541 23.23 -9.34 -5.41
N TYR A 542 23.48 -9.68 -4.14
CA TYR A 542 24.62 -10.51 -3.73
C TYR A 542 24.42 -11.94 -4.19
N ILE A 543 25.47 -12.54 -4.75
CA ILE A 543 25.46 -13.91 -5.24
C ILE A 543 26.64 -14.71 -4.66
N LYS A 544 26.50 -16.04 -4.60
CA LYS A 544 27.54 -16.95 -4.11
C LYS A 544 28.40 -17.44 -5.26
N GLU A 545 29.73 -17.49 -5.04
CA GLU A 545 30.67 -18.13 -5.97
C GLU A 545 30.79 -19.64 -5.73
N ASP A 546 30.63 -20.05 -4.45
CA ASP A 546 30.68 -21.46 -4.06
C ASP A 546 29.40 -22.15 -4.53
N ILE A 547 29.46 -22.72 -5.72
CA ILE A 547 28.39 -23.45 -6.40
C ILE A 547 28.94 -24.77 -6.94
N ASP A 548 28.07 -25.74 -7.10
CA ASP A 548 28.37 -26.96 -7.84
C ASP A 548 28.39 -26.67 -9.36
N TYR A 549 29.56 -26.24 -9.84
CA TYR A 549 29.75 -25.76 -11.20
C TYR A 549 29.36 -26.81 -12.23
N ASP A 550 29.84 -28.07 -12.09
CA ASP A 550 29.59 -29.13 -13.04
C ASP A 550 28.11 -29.48 -13.14
N LYS A 551 27.43 -29.54 -12.01
CA LYS A 551 25.98 -29.74 -11.96
C LYS A 551 25.22 -28.66 -12.75
N TYR A 552 25.50 -27.37 -12.47
CA TYR A 552 24.76 -26.29 -13.12
C TYR A 552 25.14 -26.13 -14.59
N ASN A 553 26.38 -26.45 -14.97
CA ASN A 553 26.81 -26.46 -16.35
C ASN A 553 26.08 -27.58 -17.14
N ALA A 554 25.93 -28.78 -16.58
CA ALA A 554 25.15 -29.86 -17.17
C ALA A 554 23.65 -29.48 -17.30
N ILE A 555 23.08 -28.79 -16.32
CA ILE A 555 21.68 -28.27 -16.40
C ILE A 555 21.56 -27.27 -17.56
N LEU A 556 22.50 -26.35 -17.73
CA LEU A 556 22.53 -25.38 -18.81
C LEU A 556 22.59 -26.06 -20.20
N ALA A 557 23.42 -27.08 -20.35
CA ALA A 557 23.49 -27.86 -21.56
C ALA A 557 22.13 -28.53 -21.90
N SER A 558 21.47 -29.10 -20.87
CA SER A 558 20.14 -29.71 -21.04
C SER A 558 19.07 -28.68 -21.43
N ILE A 559 19.08 -27.47 -20.81
CA ILE A 559 18.18 -26.39 -21.17
C ILE A 559 18.39 -25.93 -22.60
N THR A 560 19.63 -25.88 -23.06
CA THR A 560 19.94 -25.49 -24.44
C THR A 560 19.33 -26.45 -25.45
N ILE A 561 19.39 -27.77 -25.19
CA ILE A 561 18.76 -28.80 -26.01
C ILE A 561 17.23 -28.63 -25.99
N LEU A 562 16.63 -28.55 -24.80
CA LEU A 562 15.18 -28.43 -24.64
C LEU A 562 14.61 -27.16 -25.29
N ASN A 563 15.28 -26.01 -25.13
CA ASN A 563 14.85 -24.79 -25.80
C ASN A 563 14.90 -24.88 -27.32
N ARG A 564 15.93 -25.51 -27.86
CA ARG A 564 16.05 -25.72 -29.32
C ARG A 564 14.88 -26.57 -29.84
N GLU A 565 14.56 -27.66 -29.15
CA GLU A 565 13.41 -28.50 -29.49
C GLU A 565 12.08 -27.71 -29.40
N LEU A 566 11.90 -26.94 -28.33
CA LEU A 566 10.68 -26.16 -28.12
C LEU A 566 10.48 -25.08 -29.19
N ILE A 567 11.56 -24.42 -29.63
CA ILE A 567 11.52 -23.38 -30.68
C ILE A 567 11.28 -23.96 -32.05
N THR A 568 11.72 -25.20 -32.28
CA THR A 568 11.51 -25.91 -33.59
C THR A 568 10.10 -26.49 -33.72
N LEU A 569 9.43 -26.76 -32.61
CA LEU A 569 8.06 -27.30 -32.57
C LEU A 569 6.96 -26.22 -32.62
N GLY A 570 7.28 -24.95 -32.36
CA GLY A 570 6.36 -23.79 -32.36
C GLY A 570 6.55 -22.92 -33.57
#